data_79909da392b5d071cc12f1a4197bea8a
#
_entry.id   79909da392b5d071cc12f1a4197bea8a
#
_cell.length_a   1.000
_cell.length_b   1.000
_cell.length_c   1.000
_cell.angle_alpha   90.00
_cell.angle_beta   90.00
_cell.angle_gamma   90.00
#
_symmetry.space_group_name_H-M   'P 1'
#
loop_
_entity.id
_entity.type
_entity.pdbx_description
1 polymer ?
#
loop_
_entity_poly.entity_id
_entity_poly.type
_entity_poly.pdbx_seq_one_letter_code
_entity_poly.pdbx_strand_id
1 'polypeptide(L)'
;MERLDKILSNFGGISRTEAKLALKAGRVKVDGTVVKDPAFKAEDNDEVSLDGKVLVRQKYRYFLLNKPAGYISSTEPEPGDTSPNVISLFKNEGVKGLFPVGRLDKDTTGLLIVTNDGELGHRLTAPGKHVDKTYIAKVRGELNESAIEAFAEGFEFKEFTSAPAKLEILEVQQQAAITAPEAADQEPMPPAQVSFTMAKVTIHEGKFHQVKRMFQKVGCEVVELKRISMGALNLDETLKPGEYRELKPEELKNIML
;
A
#
# COMPACT_ATOMS: atom_id res chain seq x y z
N MET A 1 -17.87 -23.98 -0.46
CA MET A 1 -17.40 -25.41 -0.56
C MET A 1 -16.10 -25.53 -1.33
N GLU A 2 -15.06 -26.11 -0.74
CA GLU A 2 -13.77 -26.37 -1.39
C GLU A 2 -13.30 -27.81 -1.11
N ARG A 3 -12.59 -28.43 -2.07
CA ARG A 3 -12.08 -29.82 -1.91
C ARG A 3 -10.99 -29.88 -0.84
N LEU A 4 -11.01 -30.94 -0.02
CA LEU A 4 -10.03 -31.12 1.07
C LEU A 4 -8.57 -31.20 0.58
N ASP A 5 -8.29 -31.86 -0.56
CA ASP A 5 -6.94 -31.90 -1.11
C ASP A 5 -6.42 -30.49 -1.46
N LYS A 6 -7.30 -29.58 -1.86
CA LYS A 6 -6.97 -28.19 -2.15
C LYS A 6 -6.84 -27.36 -0.86
N ILE A 7 -7.73 -27.55 0.11
CA ILE A 7 -7.66 -26.90 1.42
C ILE A 7 -6.32 -27.21 2.11
N LEU A 8 -5.95 -28.49 2.17
CA LEU A 8 -4.68 -28.93 2.77
C LEU A 8 -3.46 -28.33 2.05
N SER A 9 -3.52 -28.23 0.72
CA SER A 9 -2.44 -27.63 -0.06
C SER A 9 -2.37 -26.10 0.11
N ASN A 10 -3.49 -25.43 0.33
CA ASN A 10 -3.54 -23.98 0.48
C ASN A 10 -3.22 -23.53 1.91
N PHE A 11 -3.69 -24.27 2.90
CA PHE A 11 -3.67 -23.85 4.31
C PHE A 11 -2.90 -24.80 5.23
N GLY A 12 -2.60 -26.04 4.77
CA GLY A 12 -1.88 -27.05 5.56
C GLY A 12 -0.37 -27.06 5.36
N GLY A 13 0.18 -26.23 4.47
CA GLY A 13 1.61 -26.17 4.20
C GLY A 13 2.21 -27.40 3.51
N ILE A 14 1.37 -28.24 2.88
CA ILE A 14 1.77 -29.48 2.20
C ILE A 14 1.36 -29.47 0.71
N SER A 15 2.05 -30.25 -0.11
CA SER A 15 1.70 -30.42 -1.52
C SER A 15 0.38 -31.18 -1.69
N ARG A 16 -0.26 -31.07 -2.87
CA ARG A 16 -1.48 -31.86 -3.18
C ARG A 16 -1.27 -33.36 -3.09
N THR A 17 -0.08 -33.84 -3.43
CA THR A 17 0.27 -35.25 -3.32
C THR A 17 0.33 -35.69 -1.87
N GLU A 18 1.00 -34.93 -1.03
CA GLU A 18 1.07 -35.17 0.43
C GLU A 18 -0.31 -35.04 1.08
N ALA A 19 -1.16 -34.10 0.64
CA ALA A 19 -2.53 -33.96 1.10
C ALA A 19 -3.35 -35.23 0.86
N LYS A 20 -3.23 -35.83 -0.34
CA LYS A 20 -3.91 -37.11 -0.65
C LYS A 20 -3.41 -38.27 0.23
N LEU A 21 -2.11 -38.30 0.54
CA LEU A 21 -1.54 -39.31 1.43
C LEU A 21 -2.00 -39.09 2.88
N ALA A 22 -2.05 -37.88 3.36
CA ALA A 22 -2.53 -37.51 4.70
C ALA A 22 -4.01 -37.91 4.89
N LEU A 23 -4.84 -37.63 3.89
CA LEU A 23 -6.26 -38.04 3.87
C LEU A 23 -6.40 -39.56 3.93
N LYS A 24 -5.72 -40.33 3.06
CA LYS A 24 -5.75 -41.79 3.07
C LYS A 24 -5.28 -42.36 4.41
N ALA A 25 -4.30 -41.76 5.05
CA ALA A 25 -3.77 -42.15 6.36
C ALA A 25 -4.71 -41.79 7.54
N GLY A 26 -5.82 -41.05 7.30
CA GLY A 26 -6.77 -40.68 8.34
C GLY A 26 -6.25 -39.55 9.26
N ARG A 27 -5.28 -38.77 8.81
CA ARG A 27 -4.67 -37.67 9.56
C ARG A 27 -5.49 -36.37 9.49
N VAL A 28 -6.56 -36.34 8.68
CA VAL A 28 -7.38 -35.14 8.43
C VAL A 28 -8.75 -35.35 9.06
N LYS A 29 -9.22 -34.31 9.78
CA LYS A 29 -10.60 -34.32 10.31
C LYS A 29 -11.32 -33.05 9.81
N VAL A 30 -12.64 -33.21 9.63
CA VAL A 30 -13.60 -32.13 9.39
C VAL A 30 -14.62 -32.20 10.51
N ASP A 31 -14.79 -31.14 11.27
CA ASP A 31 -15.65 -31.07 12.46
C ASP A 31 -15.43 -32.25 13.41
N GLY A 32 -14.16 -32.55 13.67
CA GLY A 32 -13.75 -33.67 14.54
C GLY A 32 -13.84 -35.06 13.90
N THR A 33 -14.49 -35.25 12.75
CA THR A 33 -14.67 -36.51 12.07
C THR A 33 -13.58 -36.80 11.03
N VAL A 34 -12.97 -37.98 11.06
CA VAL A 34 -11.94 -38.38 10.10
C VAL A 34 -12.52 -38.50 8.68
N VAL A 35 -11.94 -37.77 7.73
CA VAL A 35 -12.30 -37.83 6.31
C VAL A 35 -11.12 -38.35 5.51
N LYS A 36 -11.33 -39.36 4.68
CA LYS A 36 -10.29 -40.00 3.85
C LYS A 36 -10.39 -39.69 2.36
N ASP A 37 -11.52 -39.12 1.92
CA ASP A 37 -11.77 -38.79 0.51
C ASP A 37 -11.12 -37.42 0.16
N PRO A 38 -10.13 -37.37 -0.77
CA PRO A 38 -9.54 -36.16 -1.24
C PRO A 38 -10.53 -35.23 -1.98
N ALA A 39 -11.61 -35.76 -2.51
CA ALA A 39 -12.62 -35.02 -3.24
C ALA A 39 -13.74 -34.50 -2.33
N PHE A 40 -13.77 -34.85 -1.07
CA PHE A 40 -14.72 -34.31 -0.10
C PHE A 40 -14.71 -32.79 -0.14
N LYS A 41 -15.89 -32.20 -0.20
CA LYS A 41 -16.06 -30.73 -0.25
C LYS A 41 -16.44 -30.24 1.15
N ALA A 42 -15.52 -29.55 1.80
CA ALA A 42 -15.79 -28.88 3.07
C ALA A 42 -16.39 -27.49 2.82
N GLU A 43 -17.35 -27.12 3.66
CA GLU A 43 -17.93 -25.78 3.68
C GLU A 43 -16.92 -24.76 4.24
N ASP A 44 -17.18 -23.48 4.03
CA ASP A 44 -16.26 -22.41 4.47
C ASP A 44 -16.18 -22.33 6.01
N ASN A 45 -17.24 -22.72 6.72
CA ASN A 45 -17.33 -22.72 8.18
C ASN A 45 -16.90 -24.04 8.84
N ASP A 46 -16.65 -25.12 8.07
CA ASP A 46 -16.23 -26.40 8.66
C ASP A 46 -14.83 -26.26 9.29
N GLU A 47 -14.61 -26.82 10.47
CA GLU A 47 -13.30 -26.91 11.08
C GLU A 47 -12.48 -28.02 10.43
N VAL A 48 -11.45 -27.67 9.67
CA VAL A 48 -10.53 -28.66 9.08
C VAL A 48 -9.26 -28.72 9.90
N SER A 49 -8.85 -29.93 10.31
CA SER A 49 -7.58 -30.13 11.01
C SER A 49 -6.70 -31.18 10.33
N LEU A 50 -5.37 -30.96 10.39
CA LEU A 50 -4.33 -31.89 9.96
C LEU A 50 -3.45 -32.22 11.16
N ASP A 51 -3.29 -33.51 11.47
CA ASP A 51 -2.50 -34.00 12.62
C ASP A 51 -2.94 -33.36 13.96
N GLY A 52 -4.23 -33.08 14.12
CA GLY A 52 -4.79 -32.44 15.30
C GLY A 52 -4.62 -30.92 15.35
N LYS A 53 -3.92 -30.30 14.38
CA LYS A 53 -3.81 -28.85 14.27
C LYS A 53 -4.90 -28.30 13.37
N VAL A 54 -5.75 -27.43 13.90
CA VAL A 54 -6.81 -26.73 13.14
C VAL A 54 -6.17 -25.80 12.11
N LEU A 55 -6.64 -25.91 10.86
CA LEU A 55 -6.19 -25.04 9.76
C LEU A 55 -6.99 -23.74 9.77
N VAL A 56 -6.29 -22.61 9.85
CA VAL A 56 -6.90 -21.29 9.69
C VAL A 56 -7.21 -21.10 8.20
N ARG A 57 -8.51 -21.25 7.83
CA ARG A 57 -9.00 -21.19 6.45
C ARG A 57 -9.39 -19.77 6.03
N GLN A 58 -8.59 -18.80 6.41
CA GLN A 58 -8.84 -17.42 5.98
C GLN A 58 -8.51 -17.29 4.48
N LYS A 59 -9.54 -17.27 3.65
CA LYS A 59 -9.43 -17.22 2.19
C LYS A 59 -8.69 -15.95 1.71
N TYR A 60 -8.97 -14.84 2.36
CA TYR A 60 -8.37 -13.56 2.05
C TYR A 60 -7.57 -13.03 3.23
N ARG A 61 -6.40 -12.47 2.96
CA ARG A 61 -5.55 -11.81 3.94
C ARG A 61 -5.42 -10.34 3.57
N TYR A 62 -5.37 -9.49 4.56
CA TYR A 62 -5.38 -8.04 4.39
C TYR A 62 -4.31 -7.43 5.28
N PHE A 63 -3.35 -6.78 4.67
CA PHE A 63 -2.22 -6.19 5.37
C PHE A 63 -2.18 -4.68 5.15
N LEU A 64 -1.85 -3.95 6.20
CA LEU A 64 -1.45 -2.56 6.17
C LEU A 64 0.09 -2.52 6.21
N LEU A 65 0.69 -2.04 5.14
CA LEU A 65 2.13 -1.87 5.00
C LEU A 65 2.48 -0.39 5.13
N ASN A 66 3.50 -0.06 5.94
CA ASN A 66 4.21 1.20 5.81
C ASN A 66 5.28 1.04 4.72
N LYS A 67 4.91 1.34 3.47
CA LYS A 67 5.79 1.16 2.32
C LYS A 67 7.05 2.01 2.46
N PRO A 68 8.25 1.42 2.40
CA PRO A 68 9.50 2.17 2.37
C PRO A 68 9.76 2.77 0.98
N ALA A 69 10.61 3.78 0.90
CA ALA A 69 11.16 4.25 -0.37
C ALA A 69 12.03 3.14 -1.03
N GLY A 70 12.20 3.22 -2.35
CA GLY A 70 13.01 2.27 -3.12
C GLY A 70 12.28 1.00 -3.57
N TYR A 71 11.06 0.75 -3.10
CA TYR A 71 10.25 -0.41 -3.50
C TYR A 71 9.20 -0.02 -4.54
N ILE A 72 9.04 -0.85 -5.57
CA ILE A 72 7.97 -0.69 -6.57
C ILE A 72 6.68 -1.36 -6.09
N SER A 73 5.52 -0.72 -6.36
CA SER A 73 4.20 -1.25 -6.03
C SER A 73 3.72 -2.18 -7.14
N SER A 74 4.36 -3.36 -7.26
CA SER A 74 4.05 -4.39 -8.24
C SER A 74 4.15 -5.79 -7.60
N THR A 75 3.60 -6.80 -8.27
CA THR A 75 3.71 -8.21 -7.88
C THR A 75 4.97 -8.86 -8.44
N GLU A 76 5.48 -8.33 -9.56
CA GLU A 76 6.64 -8.85 -10.27
C GLU A 76 7.65 -7.72 -10.52
N PRO A 77 8.92 -8.04 -10.78
CA PRO A 77 9.89 -7.05 -11.22
C PRO A 77 9.42 -6.34 -12.50
N GLU A 78 9.60 -5.03 -12.57
CA GLU A 78 9.32 -4.29 -13.80
C GLU A 78 10.51 -4.43 -14.78
N PRO A 79 10.27 -4.60 -16.09
CA PRO A 79 11.35 -4.71 -17.07
C PRO A 79 12.29 -3.50 -17.01
N GLY A 80 13.58 -3.76 -16.83
CA GLY A 80 14.60 -2.71 -16.73
C GLY A 80 14.74 -2.03 -15.37
N ASP A 81 13.91 -2.35 -14.37
CA ASP A 81 14.06 -1.89 -13.00
C ASP A 81 14.48 -3.06 -12.08
N THR A 82 15.64 -2.96 -11.46
CA THR A 82 16.20 -3.95 -10.50
C THR A 82 15.69 -3.75 -9.08
N SER A 83 14.81 -2.78 -8.84
CA SER A 83 14.29 -2.49 -7.51
C SER A 83 13.42 -3.63 -6.99
N PRO A 84 13.47 -3.89 -5.68
CA PRO A 84 12.58 -4.85 -5.07
C PRO A 84 11.12 -4.39 -5.17
N ASN A 85 10.20 -5.34 -5.36
CA ASN A 85 8.77 -5.08 -5.27
C ASN A 85 8.27 -5.23 -3.83
N VAL A 86 7.13 -4.60 -3.53
CA VAL A 86 6.54 -4.61 -2.17
C VAL A 86 6.14 -6.00 -1.71
N ILE A 87 5.82 -6.94 -2.63
CA ILE A 87 5.42 -8.31 -2.27
C ILE A 87 6.60 -9.10 -1.70
N SER A 88 7.83 -8.70 -2.04
CA SER A 88 9.03 -9.33 -1.48
C SER A 88 9.14 -9.19 0.05
N LEU A 89 8.45 -8.22 0.66
CA LEU A 89 8.40 -8.04 2.11
C LEU A 89 7.56 -9.12 2.80
N PHE A 90 6.63 -9.77 2.07
CA PHE A 90 5.66 -10.74 2.60
C PHE A 90 6.06 -12.21 2.38
N LYS A 91 7.31 -12.49 2.06
CA LYS A 91 7.79 -13.86 1.74
C LYS A 91 7.52 -14.89 2.84
N ASN A 92 7.51 -14.45 4.10
CA ASN A 92 7.34 -15.33 5.26
C ASN A 92 5.87 -15.59 5.61
N GLU A 93 4.91 -14.90 4.97
CA GLU A 93 3.49 -15.08 5.26
C GLU A 93 2.90 -16.37 4.70
N GLY A 94 3.55 -16.99 3.71
CA GLY A 94 3.05 -18.19 3.05
C GLY A 94 1.74 -17.99 2.26
N VAL A 95 1.30 -16.73 2.08
CA VAL A 95 0.06 -16.37 1.37
C VAL A 95 0.35 -16.22 -0.12
N LYS A 96 -0.41 -16.96 -0.93
CA LYS A 96 -0.30 -16.88 -2.39
C LYS A 96 -1.19 -15.76 -2.95
N GLY A 97 -0.76 -15.16 -4.05
CA GLY A 97 -1.56 -14.20 -4.81
C GLY A 97 -1.71 -12.84 -4.14
N LEU A 98 -0.82 -12.47 -3.22
CA LEU A 98 -0.78 -11.11 -2.67
C LEU A 98 -0.46 -10.09 -3.76
N PHE A 99 -1.14 -8.95 -3.72
CA PHE A 99 -0.88 -7.80 -4.58
C PHE A 99 -1.14 -6.50 -3.83
N PRO A 100 -0.48 -5.38 -4.21
CA PRO A 100 -0.74 -4.08 -3.64
C PRO A 100 -2.05 -3.48 -4.18
N VAL A 101 -2.85 -2.91 -3.31
CA VAL A 101 -4.10 -2.20 -3.66
C VAL A 101 -3.76 -0.78 -4.10
N GLY A 102 -3.74 -0.58 -5.41
CA GLY A 102 -3.22 0.63 -6.02
C GLY A 102 -1.68 0.69 -5.99
N ARG A 103 -1.15 1.82 -6.45
CA ARG A 103 0.29 2.02 -6.55
C ARG A 103 0.71 3.28 -5.79
N LEU A 104 1.86 3.21 -5.16
CA LEU A 104 2.67 4.35 -4.76
C LEU A 104 3.94 4.34 -5.61
N ASP A 105 4.42 5.52 -5.95
CA ASP A 105 5.68 5.65 -6.67
C ASP A 105 6.82 5.03 -5.86
N LYS A 106 7.94 4.74 -6.50
CA LYS A 106 9.11 4.10 -5.89
C LYS A 106 9.64 4.87 -4.69
N ASP A 107 9.66 6.19 -4.77
CA ASP A 107 10.11 7.12 -3.73
C ASP A 107 9.00 7.56 -2.77
N THR A 108 7.74 7.32 -3.09
CA THR A 108 6.60 7.61 -2.21
C THR A 108 6.49 6.55 -1.12
N THR A 109 6.31 6.99 0.12
CA THR A 109 6.26 6.12 1.31
C THR A 109 4.85 6.07 1.92
N GLY A 110 4.70 5.27 2.99
CA GLY A 110 3.53 5.27 3.84
C GLY A 110 2.51 4.17 3.52
N LEU A 111 1.25 4.43 3.83
CA LEU A 111 0.19 3.43 3.82
C LEU A 111 -0.02 2.79 2.44
N LEU A 112 0.17 1.49 2.38
CA LEU A 112 -0.19 0.66 1.23
C LEU A 112 -0.92 -0.60 1.74
N ILE A 113 -2.10 -0.86 1.19
CA ILE A 113 -2.83 -2.10 1.49
C ILE A 113 -2.28 -3.20 0.57
N VAL A 114 -2.04 -4.39 1.15
CA VAL A 114 -1.65 -5.59 0.41
C VAL A 114 -2.63 -6.71 0.74
N THR A 115 -3.18 -7.36 -0.28
CA THR A 115 -4.19 -8.41 -0.10
C THR A 115 -4.14 -9.41 -1.25
N ASN A 116 -4.80 -10.55 -1.10
CA ASN A 116 -5.14 -11.48 -2.18
C ASN A 116 -6.63 -11.45 -2.56
N ASP A 117 -7.38 -10.42 -2.08
CA ASP A 117 -8.78 -10.18 -2.42
C ASP A 117 -8.90 -9.18 -3.59
N GLY A 118 -9.11 -9.71 -4.79
CA GLY A 118 -9.22 -8.91 -6.01
C GLY A 118 -10.46 -8.00 -6.03
N GLU A 119 -11.55 -8.43 -5.39
CA GLU A 119 -12.78 -7.63 -5.35
C GLU A 119 -12.60 -6.39 -4.47
N LEU A 120 -12.02 -6.54 -3.27
CA LEU A 120 -11.69 -5.41 -2.42
C LEU A 120 -10.70 -4.48 -3.11
N GLY A 121 -9.64 -5.05 -3.72
CA GLY A 121 -8.64 -4.28 -4.46
C GLY A 121 -9.26 -3.40 -5.53
N HIS A 122 -10.15 -3.96 -6.34
CA HIS A 122 -10.87 -3.23 -7.38
C HIS A 122 -11.77 -2.13 -6.79
N ARG A 123 -12.53 -2.42 -5.73
CA ARG A 123 -13.40 -1.40 -5.08
C ARG A 123 -12.63 -0.19 -4.59
N LEU A 124 -11.47 -0.39 -3.98
CA LEU A 124 -10.66 0.68 -3.41
C LEU A 124 -9.89 1.51 -4.45
N THR A 125 -9.69 0.95 -5.65
CA THR A 125 -8.90 1.61 -6.71
C THR A 125 -9.72 2.09 -7.89
N ALA A 126 -10.97 1.64 -8.05
CA ALA A 126 -11.83 2.02 -9.16
C ALA A 126 -12.10 3.54 -9.15
N PRO A 127 -11.91 4.25 -10.28
CA PRO A 127 -12.03 5.71 -10.35
C PRO A 127 -13.38 6.25 -9.88
N GLY A 128 -14.48 5.51 -10.12
CA GLY A 128 -15.84 5.92 -9.73
C GLY A 128 -16.17 5.78 -8.24
N LYS A 129 -15.26 5.27 -7.41
CA LYS A 129 -15.52 5.07 -5.98
C LYS A 129 -15.05 6.24 -5.11
N HIS A 130 -14.30 7.18 -5.66
CA HIS A 130 -13.85 8.41 -4.99
C HIS A 130 -13.22 8.18 -3.60
N VAL A 131 -12.45 7.11 -3.46
CA VAL A 131 -11.78 6.81 -2.20
C VAL A 131 -10.68 7.83 -1.92
N ASP A 132 -10.83 8.58 -0.84
CA ASP A 132 -9.86 9.60 -0.41
C ASP A 132 -8.47 9.00 -0.15
N LYS A 133 -7.45 9.71 -0.57
CA LYS A 133 -6.05 9.41 -0.33
C LYS A 133 -5.38 10.67 0.18
N THR A 134 -4.95 10.63 1.43
CA THR A 134 -4.31 11.80 2.06
C THR A 134 -2.81 11.56 2.19
N TYR A 135 -2.06 12.59 1.84
CA TYR A 135 -0.60 12.58 1.85
C TYR A 135 -0.08 13.75 2.68
N ILE A 136 1.07 13.53 3.32
CA ILE A 136 1.96 14.60 3.78
C ILE A 136 3.04 14.74 2.72
N ALA A 137 3.22 15.98 2.24
CA ALA A 137 4.23 16.34 1.28
C ALA A 137 5.19 17.35 1.91
N LYS A 138 6.50 17.11 1.79
CA LYS A 138 7.52 18.12 1.96
C LYS A 138 7.88 18.65 0.58
N VAL A 139 7.65 19.92 0.34
CA VAL A 139 7.92 20.54 -0.95
C VAL A 139 8.99 21.60 -0.81
N ARG A 140 9.84 21.73 -1.83
CA ARG A 140 10.74 22.88 -1.98
C ARG A 140 9.95 23.98 -2.65
N GLY A 141 9.91 25.16 -2.02
CA GLY A 141 9.13 26.32 -2.42
C GLY A 141 8.13 26.73 -1.36
N GLU A 142 7.52 27.89 -1.56
CA GLU A 142 6.50 28.44 -0.70
C GLU A 142 5.11 28.21 -1.31
N LEU A 143 4.21 27.71 -0.48
CA LEU A 143 2.80 27.60 -0.80
C LEU A 143 2.05 28.75 -0.16
N ASN A 144 1.04 29.25 -0.85
CA ASN A 144 0.20 30.35 -0.41
C ASN A 144 -1.29 30.05 -0.69
N GLU A 145 -2.18 31.00 -0.41
CA GLU A 145 -3.61 30.86 -0.63
C GLU A 145 -3.96 30.54 -2.09
N SER A 146 -3.26 31.15 -3.05
CA SER A 146 -3.51 30.85 -4.47
C SER A 146 -3.20 29.41 -4.85
N ALA A 147 -2.25 28.75 -4.17
CA ALA A 147 -2.00 27.33 -4.35
C ALA A 147 -3.17 26.50 -3.81
N ILE A 148 -3.76 26.89 -2.67
CA ILE A 148 -4.95 26.20 -2.11
C ILE A 148 -6.12 26.28 -3.08
N GLU A 149 -6.40 27.47 -3.63
CA GLU A 149 -7.43 27.70 -4.63
C GLU A 149 -7.21 26.87 -5.89
N ALA A 150 -5.97 26.87 -6.43
CA ALA A 150 -5.62 26.09 -7.60
C ALA A 150 -5.82 24.56 -7.39
N PHE A 151 -5.51 24.04 -6.19
CA PHE A 151 -5.77 22.64 -5.85
C PHE A 151 -7.28 22.35 -5.76
N ALA A 152 -8.07 23.28 -5.24
CA ALA A 152 -9.51 23.14 -5.14
C ALA A 152 -10.22 23.20 -6.51
N GLU A 153 -9.66 23.87 -7.50
CA GLU A 153 -10.15 23.90 -8.88
C GLU A 153 -9.71 22.66 -9.66
N GLY A 154 -8.55 22.08 -9.32
CA GLY A 154 -7.90 21.03 -10.08
C GLY A 154 -7.00 21.59 -11.18
N PHE A 155 -6.32 20.71 -11.90
CA PHE A 155 -5.31 21.08 -12.88
C PHE A 155 -5.52 20.39 -14.21
N GLU A 156 -5.31 21.12 -15.28
CA GLU A 156 -5.24 20.55 -16.62
C GLU A 156 -3.82 20.12 -16.94
N PHE A 157 -3.66 18.85 -17.32
CA PHE A 157 -2.43 18.26 -17.83
C PHE A 157 -2.67 17.77 -19.26
N LYS A 158 -1.60 17.54 -20.01
CA LYS A 158 -1.70 17.07 -21.40
C LYS A 158 -2.49 15.76 -21.53
N GLU A 159 -2.31 14.85 -20.58
CA GLU A 159 -2.88 13.50 -20.62
C GLU A 159 -4.20 13.36 -19.84
N PHE A 160 -4.49 14.27 -18.90
CA PHE A 160 -5.71 14.25 -18.08
C PHE A 160 -5.95 15.59 -17.39
N THR A 161 -7.17 15.81 -16.96
CA THR A 161 -7.52 16.85 -16.00
C THR A 161 -7.68 16.21 -14.63
N SER A 162 -7.06 16.78 -13.59
CA SER A 162 -7.22 16.29 -12.23
C SER A 162 -8.57 16.72 -11.66
N ALA A 163 -9.14 15.87 -10.83
CA ALA A 163 -10.24 16.27 -9.98
C ALA A 163 -9.78 17.33 -8.95
N PRO A 164 -10.72 18.13 -8.40
CA PRO A 164 -10.47 18.98 -7.25
C PRO A 164 -9.79 18.22 -6.11
N ALA A 165 -8.85 18.89 -5.42
CA ALA A 165 -8.11 18.33 -4.31
C ALA A 165 -8.08 19.31 -3.14
N LYS A 166 -8.00 18.79 -1.92
CA LYS A 166 -7.85 19.61 -0.73
C LYS A 166 -6.38 19.78 -0.40
N LEU A 167 -5.90 21.01 -0.29
CA LEU A 167 -4.55 21.37 0.16
C LEU A 167 -4.64 22.11 1.50
N GLU A 168 -3.85 21.68 2.47
CA GLU A 168 -3.66 22.34 3.77
C GLU A 168 -2.16 22.61 3.96
N ILE A 169 -1.78 23.86 4.16
CA ILE A 169 -0.41 24.26 4.48
C ILE A 169 -0.22 24.05 5.98
N LEU A 170 0.75 23.23 6.38
CA LEU A 170 0.98 22.88 7.79
C LEU A 170 2.07 23.73 8.39
N GLU A 171 3.21 23.87 7.72
CA GLU A 171 4.40 24.57 8.22
C GLU A 171 5.27 25.03 7.07
N VAL A 172 5.85 26.23 7.22
CA VAL A 172 6.87 26.75 6.30
C VAL A 172 8.18 26.83 7.07
N GLN A 173 9.21 26.17 6.55
CA GLN A 173 10.55 26.13 7.13
C GLN A 173 11.53 26.81 6.18
N GLN A 174 12.29 27.77 6.68
CA GLN A 174 13.41 28.37 5.96
C GLN A 174 14.70 27.69 6.39
N GLN A 175 15.43 27.14 5.44
CA GLN A 175 16.70 26.48 5.69
C GLN A 175 17.80 27.16 4.87
N ALA A 176 18.94 27.46 5.50
CA ALA A 176 20.11 27.95 4.77
C ALA A 176 20.53 26.89 3.75
N ALA A 177 20.68 27.25 2.49
CA ALA A 177 21.23 26.36 1.49
C ALA A 177 22.67 26.00 1.90
N ILE A 178 23.00 24.71 1.85
CA ILE A 178 24.39 24.26 1.98
C ILE A 178 25.07 24.67 0.68
N THR A 179 25.77 25.81 0.69
CA THR A 179 26.66 26.20 -0.42
C THR A 179 27.89 25.28 -0.40
N ALA A 180 28.24 24.73 -1.55
CA ALA A 180 29.54 24.09 -1.71
C ALA A 180 30.65 25.12 -1.41
N PRO A 181 31.82 24.72 -0.88
CA PRO A 181 32.90 25.62 -0.60
C PRO A 181 33.30 26.39 -1.87
N GLU A 182 33.09 27.69 -1.88
CA GLU A 182 33.51 28.57 -2.96
C GLU A 182 35.04 28.69 -3.03
N ALA A 183 35.53 28.85 -4.26
CA ALA A 183 36.95 29.14 -4.49
C ALA A 183 37.38 30.37 -3.73
N ALA A 184 38.61 30.39 -3.21
CA ALA A 184 39.13 31.22 -2.12
C ALA A 184 39.23 32.75 -2.35
N ASP A 185 38.62 33.31 -3.40
CA ASP A 185 38.79 34.71 -3.78
C ASP A 185 37.49 35.55 -3.98
N GLN A 186 36.33 35.06 -3.47
CA GLN A 186 35.10 35.89 -3.55
C GLN A 186 34.56 36.20 -2.15
N GLU A 187 34.07 37.44 -1.97
CA GLU A 187 33.38 37.82 -0.72
C GLU A 187 32.21 36.85 -0.46
N PRO A 188 32.07 36.36 0.77
CA PRO A 188 31.01 35.40 1.09
C PRO A 188 29.63 36.01 0.86
N MET A 189 28.95 35.60 -0.20
CA MET A 189 27.53 35.92 -0.35
C MET A 189 26.73 35.21 0.76
N PRO A 190 25.69 35.88 1.31
CA PRO A 190 24.83 35.22 2.28
C PRO A 190 24.26 33.94 1.66
N PRO A 191 24.23 32.82 2.40
CA PRO A 191 23.74 31.56 1.86
C PRO A 191 22.31 31.75 1.34
N ALA A 192 22.07 31.29 0.12
CA ALA A 192 20.74 31.34 -0.45
C ALA A 192 19.78 30.61 0.50
N GLN A 193 18.67 31.22 0.85
CA GLN A 193 17.66 30.58 1.67
C GLN A 193 16.79 29.71 0.77
N VAL A 194 16.63 28.47 1.14
CA VAL A 194 15.71 27.54 0.48
C VAL A 194 14.51 27.32 1.40
N SER A 195 13.33 27.70 0.93
CA SER A 195 12.09 27.45 1.66
C SER A 195 11.60 26.04 1.42
N PHE A 196 11.22 25.35 2.48
CA PHE A 196 10.49 24.10 2.44
C PHE A 196 9.14 24.27 3.09
N THR A 197 8.09 23.76 2.47
CA THR A 197 6.75 23.77 3.04
C THR A 197 6.30 22.34 3.30
N MET A 198 5.78 22.10 4.50
CA MET A 198 5.04 20.88 4.81
C MET A 198 3.57 21.11 4.50
N ALA A 199 2.99 20.23 3.69
CA ALA A 199 1.60 20.33 3.29
C ALA A 199 0.89 18.99 3.39
N LYS A 200 -0.42 19.05 3.65
CA LYS A 200 -1.30 17.91 3.61
C LYS A 200 -2.20 18.02 2.39
N VAL A 201 -2.22 17.00 1.55
CA VAL A 201 -3.02 16.98 0.33
C VAL A 201 -3.92 15.75 0.31
N THR A 202 -5.21 15.96 0.00
CA THR A 202 -6.19 14.88 -0.17
C THR A 202 -6.70 14.89 -1.61
N ILE A 203 -6.61 13.73 -2.27
CA ILE A 203 -7.11 13.48 -3.62
C ILE A 203 -8.07 12.29 -3.62
N HIS A 204 -9.01 12.23 -4.58
CA HIS A 204 -10.02 11.16 -4.71
C HIS A 204 -9.69 10.16 -5.83
N GLU A 205 -8.62 10.39 -6.56
CA GLU A 205 -8.18 9.60 -7.70
C GLU A 205 -6.69 9.22 -7.56
N GLY A 206 -6.06 8.70 -8.59
CA GLY A 206 -4.64 8.32 -8.55
C GLY A 206 -4.08 8.20 -9.95
N LYS A 207 -3.88 9.33 -10.63
CA LYS A 207 -3.20 9.39 -11.92
C LYS A 207 -1.67 9.31 -11.74
N PHE A 208 -0.99 9.01 -12.82
CA PHE A 208 0.47 8.88 -12.82
C PHE A 208 1.16 10.15 -12.28
N HIS A 209 1.90 10.00 -11.17
CA HIS A 209 2.62 11.06 -10.44
C HIS A 209 1.75 12.29 -10.11
N GLN A 210 0.44 12.11 -9.91
CA GLN A 210 -0.53 13.20 -9.85
C GLN A 210 -0.15 14.26 -8.81
N VAL A 211 0.08 13.88 -7.56
CA VAL A 211 0.38 14.83 -6.48
C VAL A 211 1.64 15.63 -6.79
N LYS A 212 2.71 14.98 -7.26
CA LYS A 212 3.96 15.66 -7.65
C LYS A 212 3.75 16.67 -8.78
N ARG A 213 2.98 16.29 -9.78
CA ARG A 213 2.65 17.15 -10.93
C ARG A 213 1.78 18.34 -10.54
N MET A 214 0.85 18.16 -9.58
CA MET A 214 0.03 19.25 -9.04
C MET A 214 0.89 20.28 -8.33
N PHE A 215 1.83 19.85 -7.47
CA PHE A 215 2.78 20.78 -6.83
C PHE A 215 3.68 21.50 -7.83
N GLN A 216 4.13 20.82 -8.89
CA GLN A 216 4.90 21.46 -9.96
C GLN A 216 4.12 22.58 -10.67
N LYS A 217 2.80 22.44 -10.82
CA LYS A 217 1.93 23.49 -11.43
C LYS A 217 1.88 24.77 -10.60
N VAL A 218 2.07 24.67 -9.30
CA VAL A 218 2.16 25.84 -8.39
C VAL A 218 3.61 26.24 -8.06
N GLY A 219 4.57 25.77 -8.88
CA GLY A 219 5.98 26.17 -8.75
C GLY A 219 6.76 25.49 -7.64
N CYS A 220 6.23 24.42 -7.03
CA CYS A 220 6.88 23.67 -5.96
C CYS A 220 7.35 22.29 -6.41
N GLU A 221 8.47 21.83 -5.86
CA GLU A 221 9.02 20.49 -6.08
C GLU A 221 8.79 19.58 -4.87
N VAL A 222 8.16 18.44 -5.06
CA VAL A 222 7.97 17.44 -3.96
C VAL A 222 9.30 16.77 -3.67
N VAL A 223 9.79 16.91 -2.44
CA VAL A 223 11.02 16.29 -1.94
C VAL A 223 10.70 14.98 -1.23
N GLU A 224 9.64 14.95 -0.42
CA GLU A 224 9.15 13.76 0.26
C GLU A 224 7.63 13.69 0.12
N LEU A 225 7.12 12.48 -0.09
CA LEU A 225 5.70 12.21 -0.18
C LEU A 225 5.36 10.96 0.61
N LYS A 226 4.46 11.10 1.57
CA LYS A 226 4.04 10.00 2.44
C LYS A 226 2.52 9.91 2.48
N ARG A 227 1.96 8.79 2.03
CA ARG A 227 0.52 8.54 2.18
C ARG A 227 0.18 8.17 3.61
N ILE A 228 -0.65 8.96 4.27
CA ILE A 228 -1.05 8.75 5.67
C ILE A 228 -2.42 8.12 5.81
N SER A 229 -3.31 8.21 4.79
CA SER A 229 -4.61 7.54 4.82
C SER A 229 -5.10 7.11 3.44
N MET A 230 -6.00 6.14 3.42
CA MET A 230 -6.74 5.69 2.24
C MET A 230 -8.15 5.26 2.67
N GLY A 231 -9.17 6.03 2.27
CA GLY A 231 -10.52 5.88 2.79
C GLY A 231 -10.56 6.02 4.31
N ALA A 232 -11.17 5.08 4.97
CA ALA A 232 -11.25 5.04 6.44
C ALA A 232 -9.98 4.51 7.14
N LEU A 233 -8.97 4.06 6.40
CA LEU A 233 -7.73 3.56 6.98
C LEU A 233 -6.70 4.66 7.16
N ASN A 234 -6.09 4.70 8.34
CA ASN A 234 -4.94 5.54 8.65
C ASN A 234 -3.68 4.67 8.74
N LEU A 235 -2.54 5.26 8.41
CA LEU A 235 -1.24 4.65 8.64
C LEU A 235 -1.05 4.42 10.14
N ASP A 236 -0.63 3.24 10.50
CA ASP A 236 -0.24 2.92 11.87
C ASP A 236 1.16 3.49 12.13
N GLU A 237 1.25 4.50 12.98
CA GLU A 237 2.50 5.21 13.27
C GLU A 237 3.52 4.36 14.03
N THR A 238 3.09 3.23 14.59
CA THR A 238 4.00 2.29 15.27
C THR A 238 4.81 1.45 14.28
N LEU A 239 4.34 1.34 13.02
CA LEU A 239 5.04 0.60 11.98
C LEU A 239 6.21 1.42 11.41
N LYS A 240 7.40 0.87 11.48
CA LYS A 240 8.57 1.42 10.79
C LYS A 240 8.46 1.21 9.28
N PRO A 241 9.19 1.97 8.45
CA PRO A 241 9.26 1.72 7.02
C PRO A 241 9.64 0.26 6.70
N GLY A 242 8.82 -0.42 5.89
CA GLY A 242 8.96 -1.84 5.56
C GLY A 242 8.21 -2.80 6.48
N GLU A 243 7.74 -2.34 7.63
CA GLU A 243 6.92 -3.14 8.53
C GLU A 243 5.45 -3.13 8.09
N TYR A 244 4.77 -4.21 8.41
CA TYR A 244 3.34 -4.40 8.12
C TYR A 244 2.66 -5.17 9.25
N ARG A 245 1.36 -5.06 9.30
CA ARG A 245 0.49 -5.89 10.14
C ARG A 245 -0.79 -6.26 9.39
N GLU A 246 -1.48 -7.26 9.89
CA GLU A 246 -2.85 -7.51 9.42
C GLU A 246 -3.79 -6.37 9.80
N LEU A 247 -4.79 -6.15 8.95
CA LEU A 247 -5.90 -5.25 9.27
C LEU A 247 -6.72 -5.83 10.42
N LYS A 248 -7.08 -4.97 11.35
CA LYS A 248 -8.02 -5.33 12.43
C LYS A 248 -9.43 -5.56 11.83
N PRO A 249 -10.26 -6.41 12.45
CA PRO A 249 -11.63 -6.65 11.96
C PRO A 249 -12.45 -5.37 11.73
N GLU A 250 -12.27 -4.39 12.60
CA GLU A 250 -12.96 -3.09 12.51
C GLU A 250 -12.48 -2.26 11.31
N GLU A 251 -11.16 -2.25 11.07
CA GLU A 251 -10.57 -1.58 9.91
C GLU A 251 -11.07 -2.20 8.61
N LEU A 252 -11.10 -3.54 8.57
CA LEU A 252 -11.59 -4.28 7.43
C LEU A 252 -13.07 -3.98 7.17
N LYS A 253 -13.89 -3.96 8.22
CA LYS A 253 -15.31 -3.59 8.10
C LYS A 253 -15.48 -2.18 7.52
N ASN A 254 -14.70 -1.21 7.99
CA ASN A 254 -14.79 0.19 7.56
C ASN A 254 -14.40 0.39 6.08
N ILE A 255 -13.50 -0.43 5.53
CA ILE A 255 -13.14 -0.33 4.11
C ILE A 255 -14.02 -1.20 3.20
N MET A 256 -14.81 -2.11 3.77
CA MET A 256 -15.77 -2.94 3.03
C MET A 256 -17.12 -2.25 2.84
N LEU A 257 -17.46 -1.24 3.65
CA LEU A 257 -18.65 -0.43 3.53
C LEU A 257 -18.53 0.60 2.40
#